data_5be72cb0d5219393332d6eba32819248
#
_entry.id   5be72cb0d5219393332d6eba32819248
#
_cell.length_a   1.000
_cell.length_b   1.000
_cell.length_c   1.000
_cell.angle_alpha   90.00
_cell.angle_beta   90.00
_cell.angle_gamma   90.00
#
_symmetry.space_group_name_H-M   'P 1'
#
loop_
_entity.id
_entity.type
_entity.pdbx_description
1 polymer ?
#
loop_
_entity_poly.entity_id
_entity_poly.type
_entity_poly.pdbx_seq_one_letter_code
_entity_poly.pdbx_strand_id
1 'polypeptide(L)'
;MGLCYSLRPRLFGDLSGSISNATSDSDQPPDTVAPPRAGGARGEDTGGCGETSSLRGGGKVRQGDTAKLPAGELRRGDVATDGVLIQNGGGGGAGKGSGKDRSRRLPLLQKTSTQKQKNWDKFVVEEKEAEKEAKKVSKSIDRVLKELKREYKQTHRLLLLGAGESGKSTIVKQMRILHVNGFNAEEKKLKIQDIRKNVKDAIVTIVSAMSTLIPPVPLANPEDQFRIEYIKSIAPLSDFDYSQEFFDHAKKLWDDEGVKACFERSNEYQLIDCAQYFLDRIDSVRQSEYTPTDQDLLRCRVLTSGIFETRFQVDKVNFHMFDVGGQRDERRKWIQCFNDVTAIIFVVASSSYNMVIREDNDTNRLREALDLFRSIWNNRWLRTISVILFLNKQDMLAEKVLAGKSKIEDYFPEYARYTIPNEATPEPGEDPKVTRAKFFIRDEFLRISTASGDGRHYCYPHFTCAVDTENIRRVFNDCRDIIQRMHLRQYELL
;
A
#
# COMPACT_ATOMS: atom_id res chain seq x y z
N MET A 1 8.10 -6.55 -36.83
CA MET A 1 7.48 -7.82 -36.45
C MET A 1 8.48 -8.53 -35.54
N GLY A 2 8.39 -8.26 -34.24
CA GLY A 2 9.26 -8.84 -33.21
C GLY A 2 8.41 -9.76 -32.36
N LEU A 3 8.71 -11.04 -32.41
CA LEU A 3 8.07 -12.09 -31.64
C LEU A 3 8.51 -11.96 -30.16
N CYS A 4 7.61 -11.50 -29.31
CA CYS A 4 7.76 -11.61 -27.86
C CYS A 4 7.67 -13.08 -27.44
N TYR A 5 8.79 -13.68 -27.11
CA TYR A 5 8.81 -14.96 -26.40
C TYR A 5 8.51 -14.70 -24.91
N SER A 6 7.26 -14.91 -24.55
CA SER A 6 6.83 -15.11 -23.18
C SER A 6 7.59 -16.29 -22.58
N LEU A 7 8.32 -16.08 -21.48
CA LEU A 7 8.89 -17.13 -20.66
C LEU A 7 7.75 -17.99 -20.09
N ARG A 8 7.44 -19.08 -20.77
CA ARG A 8 6.61 -20.16 -20.22
C ARG A 8 7.51 -21.01 -19.32
N PRO A 9 7.22 -21.16 -18.03
CA PRO A 9 7.82 -22.26 -17.27
C PRO A 9 7.25 -23.56 -17.83
N ARG A 10 8.11 -24.38 -18.43
CA ARG A 10 7.80 -25.77 -18.68
C ARG A 10 7.84 -26.51 -17.35
N LEU A 11 6.69 -26.69 -16.74
CA LEU A 11 6.46 -27.59 -15.62
C LEU A 11 5.43 -28.60 -16.03
N PHE A 12 5.89 -29.62 -16.76
CA PHE A 12 5.29 -30.97 -16.80
C PHE A 12 6.34 -31.90 -17.38
N GLY A 13 7.11 -32.53 -16.48
CA GLY A 13 7.85 -33.75 -16.74
C GLY A 13 6.99 -34.89 -16.24
N ASP A 14 6.64 -35.79 -17.16
CA ASP A 14 5.95 -37.05 -16.90
C ASP A 14 6.69 -37.89 -15.87
N LEU A 15 6.02 -38.25 -14.79
CA LEU A 15 6.42 -39.33 -13.89
C LEU A 15 5.60 -40.58 -14.23
N SER A 16 6.11 -41.37 -15.16
CA SER A 16 5.79 -42.79 -15.28
C SER A 16 7.09 -43.57 -15.38
N GLY A 17 7.43 -44.33 -14.34
CA GLY A 17 8.62 -45.17 -14.34
C GLY A 17 8.85 -45.94 -13.04
N SER A 18 8.17 -47.05 -12.91
CA SER A 18 8.59 -48.37 -12.33
C SER A 18 9.33 -48.42 -10.99
N ILE A 19 8.64 -49.05 -10.07
CA ILE A 19 9.11 -49.73 -8.87
C ILE A 19 10.10 -50.86 -9.24
N SER A 20 11.27 -50.91 -8.60
CA SER A 20 11.98 -52.15 -8.34
C SER A 20 12.72 -52.09 -7.00
N ASN A 21 12.39 -53.08 -6.17
CA ASN A 21 12.98 -53.37 -4.85
C ASN A 21 14.46 -53.78 -4.97
N ALA A 22 15.27 -53.36 -4.03
CA ALA A 22 16.39 -54.16 -3.50
C ALA A 22 16.69 -53.78 -2.06
N THR A 23 16.77 -54.76 -1.24
CA THR A 23 16.94 -54.91 0.21
C THR A 23 18.38 -54.77 0.66
N SER A 24 18.50 -54.54 2.01
CA SER A 24 19.59 -54.87 2.96
C SER A 24 20.82 -53.95 2.95
N ASP A 25 21.50 -53.57 4.02
CA ASP A 25 21.60 -54.02 5.41
C ASP A 25 22.33 -52.92 6.24
N SER A 26 21.96 -52.86 7.52
CA SER A 26 22.75 -52.61 8.73
C SER A 26 23.91 -51.59 8.72
N ASP A 27 23.92 -50.59 9.61
CA ASP A 27 24.54 -50.62 10.94
C ASP A 27 24.33 -49.34 11.74
N GLN A 28 24.15 -49.55 13.03
CA GLN A 28 23.93 -48.54 14.10
C GLN A 28 25.25 -47.93 14.64
N PRO A 29 25.16 -46.87 15.49
CA PRO A 29 26.20 -45.90 15.77
C PRO A 29 27.05 -46.19 17.04
N PRO A 30 28.01 -45.36 17.39
CA PRO A 30 28.32 -45.18 18.83
C PRO A 30 28.31 -43.75 19.34
N ASP A 31 27.57 -43.60 20.41
CA ASP A 31 27.74 -42.94 21.72
C ASP A 31 28.62 -41.69 21.88
N THR A 32 27.90 -40.70 22.43
CA THR A 32 28.17 -39.88 23.64
C THR A 32 29.58 -39.41 23.98
N VAL A 33 29.72 -38.11 24.23
CA VAL A 33 30.30 -37.54 25.46
C VAL A 33 29.74 -36.12 25.71
N ALA A 34 29.20 -35.90 26.91
CA ALA A 34 28.75 -34.63 27.50
C ALA A 34 29.88 -33.96 28.33
N PRO A 35 29.67 -32.67 28.75
CA PRO A 35 30.75 -31.79 29.20
C PRO A 35 31.01 -31.85 30.72
N PRO A 36 32.10 -31.23 31.25
CA PRO A 36 32.20 -30.98 32.68
C PRO A 36 31.86 -29.54 33.05
N ARG A 37 31.14 -29.45 34.16
CA ARG A 37 30.91 -28.30 35.03
C ARG A 37 32.05 -28.10 36.01
N ALA A 38 32.06 -26.91 36.62
CA ALA A 38 32.52 -26.46 37.93
C ALA A 38 33.73 -25.53 37.87
N GLY A 39 33.84 -24.50 38.61
CA GLY A 39 33.34 -23.92 39.85
C GLY A 39 34.20 -22.68 40.07
N GLY A 40 33.80 -21.61 40.60
CA GLY A 40 33.41 -21.36 41.95
C GLY A 40 34.46 -20.51 42.66
N ALA A 41 34.06 -19.41 43.32
CA ALA A 41 34.61 -18.66 44.45
C ALA A 41 34.91 -17.18 44.13
N ARG A 42 34.13 -16.24 44.69
CA ARG A 42 34.19 -15.56 46.00
C ARG A 42 35.27 -14.50 46.14
N GLY A 43 34.81 -13.31 46.57
CA GLY A 43 35.50 -12.31 47.35
C GLY A 43 35.05 -10.91 46.93
N GLU A 44 34.14 -10.26 47.64
CA GLU A 44 34.31 -9.34 48.79
C GLU A 44 35.18 -8.11 48.40
N ASP A 45 34.92 -6.89 48.71
CA ASP A 45 33.96 -6.17 49.59
C ASP A 45 34.18 -4.66 49.40
N THR A 46 33.27 -3.88 49.97
CA THR A 46 33.37 -2.47 50.42
C THR A 46 33.29 -1.37 49.35
N GLY A 47 32.48 -0.36 49.47
CA GLY A 47 31.69 0.24 50.53
C GLY A 47 31.51 1.72 50.23
N GLY A 48 30.41 2.27 50.69
CA GLY A 48 30.33 3.67 51.07
C GLY A 48 29.39 4.59 50.28
N CYS A 49 28.19 4.73 50.71
CA CYS A 49 27.57 5.84 51.51
C CYS A 49 27.47 7.22 50.85
N GLY A 50 26.26 7.75 50.94
CA GLY A 50 25.92 9.18 51.02
C GLY A 50 24.70 9.55 50.21
N GLU A 51 23.46 9.36 50.69
CA GLU A 51 22.58 10.31 51.41
C GLU A 51 22.48 11.70 50.78
N THR A 52 21.31 12.07 50.47
CA THR A 52 20.11 12.80 50.94
C THR A 52 19.94 14.02 50.03
N SER A 53 18.82 14.56 49.71
CA SER A 53 17.57 14.85 50.36
C SER A 53 16.59 15.47 49.38
N SER A 54 15.35 15.12 49.58
CA SER A 54 14.09 15.78 49.28
C SER A 54 14.10 17.30 49.26
N LEU A 55 13.23 17.91 48.40
CA LEU A 55 12.29 18.94 48.85
C LEU A 55 11.11 19.09 47.89
N ARG A 56 9.96 19.19 48.51
CA ARG A 56 8.60 19.46 48.04
C ARG A 56 8.41 20.90 47.56
N GLY A 57 7.41 21.08 46.68
CA GLY A 57 6.65 22.31 46.49
C GLY A 57 5.81 22.18 45.21
N GLY A 58 4.57 22.03 45.16
CA GLY A 58 3.43 22.61 45.87
C GLY A 58 3.00 23.88 45.14
N GLY A 59 2.11 23.82 44.15
CA GLY A 59 1.54 25.00 43.51
C GLY A 59 0.29 24.64 42.68
N LYS A 60 -0.87 24.83 43.30
CA LYS A 60 -2.24 24.81 42.77
C LYS A 60 -2.55 26.04 41.94
N VAL A 61 -3.65 25.89 41.08
CA VAL A 61 -4.64 26.94 40.67
C VAL A 61 -4.37 27.49 39.25
N ARG A 62 -5.32 27.45 38.27
CA ARG A 62 -6.76 27.78 38.25
C ARG A 62 -7.45 27.27 36.98
N GLN A 63 -8.72 26.97 37.15
CA GLN A 63 -9.77 26.77 36.16
C GLN A 63 -10.12 28.05 35.38
N GLY A 64 -10.62 27.90 34.18
CA GLY A 64 -11.39 28.87 33.39
C GLY A 64 -11.39 28.35 31.93
N ASP A 65 -12.38 28.19 31.22
CA ASP A 65 -13.78 28.31 31.07
C ASP A 65 -14.21 27.50 29.84
N THR A 66 -15.27 26.78 29.99
CA THR A 66 -15.96 25.95 29.03
C THR A 66 -16.74 26.75 27.99
N ALA A 67 -16.58 26.43 26.70
CA ALA A 67 -17.59 26.73 25.69
C ALA A 67 -18.25 25.46 25.23
N LYS A 68 -19.52 25.30 25.59
CA LYS A 68 -20.44 24.22 25.18
C LYS A 68 -20.92 24.45 23.76
N LEU A 69 -20.94 23.41 22.96
CA LEU A 69 -21.82 23.25 21.80
C LEU A 69 -22.73 22.03 22.03
N PRO A 70 -24.00 22.07 21.59
CA PRO A 70 -25.03 21.19 22.10
C PRO A 70 -25.06 19.82 21.39
N ALA A 71 -25.18 18.78 22.21
CA ALA A 71 -25.46 17.42 21.78
C ALA A 71 -26.97 17.27 21.50
N GLY A 72 -27.29 16.78 20.29
CA GLY A 72 -28.63 16.31 19.96
C GLY A 72 -28.87 14.92 20.53
N GLU A 73 -29.80 14.83 21.46
CA GLU A 73 -30.31 13.57 22.02
C GLU A 73 -31.10 12.79 20.97
N LEU A 74 -30.66 11.58 20.66
CA LEU A 74 -31.50 10.53 20.07
C LEU A 74 -32.00 9.64 21.20
N ARG A 75 -33.29 9.82 21.53
CA ARG A 75 -34.03 8.97 22.48
C ARG A 75 -34.17 7.55 21.93
N ARG A 76 -33.66 6.59 22.68
CA ARG A 76 -34.05 5.16 22.57
C ARG A 76 -35.49 5.02 23.08
N GLY A 77 -36.37 4.54 22.21
CA GLY A 77 -37.67 4.04 22.60
C GLY A 77 -37.56 2.55 22.94
N ASP A 78 -37.81 2.23 24.20
CA ASP A 78 -38.00 0.85 24.66
C ASP A 78 -39.34 0.35 24.16
N VAL A 79 -39.32 -0.72 23.36
CA VAL A 79 -40.54 -1.49 23.04
C VAL A 79 -40.59 -2.69 23.98
N ALA A 80 -41.49 -2.60 24.93
CA ALA A 80 -41.87 -3.72 25.78
C ALA A 80 -42.63 -4.79 24.96
N THR A 81 -42.16 -6.00 25.03
CA THR A 81 -42.83 -7.20 24.52
C THR A 81 -43.79 -7.69 25.55
N ASP A 82 -45.08 -7.50 25.29
CA ASP A 82 -46.16 -8.22 26.01
C ASP A 82 -46.55 -9.46 25.20
N GLY A 83 -46.22 -10.60 25.77
CA GLY A 83 -46.59 -11.91 25.24
C GLY A 83 -48.02 -12.26 25.68
N VAL A 84 -48.89 -12.47 24.71
CA VAL A 84 -50.21 -13.05 24.96
C VAL A 84 -50.13 -14.54 24.64
N LEU A 85 -50.22 -15.34 25.70
CA LEU A 85 -50.47 -16.79 25.68
C LEU A 85 -51.91 -17.06 25.31
N ILE A 86 -52.11 -17.77 24.21
CA ILE A 86 -53.42 -18.38 23.90
C ILE A 86 -53.41 -19.79 24.50
N GLN A 87 -54.19 -20.02 25.53
CA GLN A 87 -54.56 -21.36 26.00
C GLN A 87 -55.90 -21.76 25.39
N ASN A 88 -55.91 -22.82 24.63
CA ASN A 88 -57.11 -23.60 24.29
C ASN A 88 -57.52 -24.45 25.49
N GLY A 89 -58.79 -24.37 25.85
CA GLY A 89 -59.41 -25.31 26.78
C GLY A 89 -60.94 -25.37 26.53
N GLY A 90 -61.36 -26.48 25.94
CA GLY A 90 -62.73 -26.76 25.71
C GLY A 90 -63.42 -27.34 26.95
N GLY A 91 -64.74 -27.30 26.98
CA GLY A 91 -65.54 -28.08 27.92
C GLY A 91 -66.90 -27.46 28.17
N GLY A 92 -67.93 -28.20 27.74
CA GLY A 92 -69.29 -27.91 27.68
C GLY A 92 -70.01 -27.80 29.02
N GLY A 93 -71.28 -27.41 28.93
CA GLY A 93 -72.24 -27.45 30.05
C GLY A 93 -73.50 -26.67 29.75
N ALA A 94 -74.55 -27.39 29.50
CA ALA A 94 -75.94 -26.92 29.29
C ALA A 94 -76.57 -26.33 30.55
N GLY A 95 -77.39 -25.29 30.37
CA GLY A 95 -78.27 -24.78 31.43
C GLY A 95 -79.32 -23.87 30.85
N LYS A 96 -80.56 -24.39 30.81
CA LYS A 96 -81.80 -23.70 30.48
C LYS A 96 -82.20 -22.70 31.57
N GLY A 97 -82.72 -21.54 31.16
CA GLY A 97 -83.38 -20.60 32.06
C GLY A 97 -84.14 -19.51 31.30
N SER A 98 -85.44 -19.63 31.24
CA SER A 98 -86.41 -18.72 30.66
C SER A 98 -86.54 -17.42 31.44
N GLY A 99 -86.78 -16.30 30.78
CA GLY A 99 -87.23 -15.06 31.40
C GLY A 99 -87.47 -13.95 30.36
N LYS A 100 -88.75 -13.76 30.04
CA LYS A 100 -89.25 -12.60 29.28
C LYS A 100 -89.09 -11.33 30.09
N ASP A 101 -88.68 -10.21 29.49
CA ASP A 101 -89.51 -9.00 29.39
C ASP A 101 -88.83 -7.86 28.62
N ARG A 102 -89.61 -7.30 27.71
CA ARG A 102 -89.88 -5.91 27.23
C ARG A 102 -88.74 -4.94 26.98
N SER A 103 -88.58 -4.74 25.71
CA SER A 103 -88.62 -3.48 24.95
C SER A 103 -88.23 -2.13 25.66
N ARG A 104 -87.12 -1.53 25.23
CA ARG A 104 -87.08 -0.12 24.87
C ARG A 104 -86.00 0.09 23.82
N ARG A 105 -86.41 0.46 22.60
CA ARG A 105 -85.56 0.89 21.48
C ARG A 105 -84.89 2.22 21.82
N LEU A 106 -83.59 2.28 21.66
CA LEU A 106 -82.80 3.53 21.46
C LEU A 106 -82.08 3.43 20.10
N PRO A 107 -82.42 4.31 19.15
CA PRO A 107 -81.85 4.23 17.78
C PRO A 107 -80.66 5.16 17.64
N LEU A 108 -79.58 5.02 18.43
CA LEU A 108 -78.42 5.87 18.34
C LEU A 108 -77.10 5.11 18.26
N LEU A 109 -77.11 3.76 18.21
CA LEU A 109 -75.84 2.98 18.16
C LEU A 109 -75.48 2.43 16.79
N GLN A 110 -76.32 2.62 15.75
CA GLN A 110 -76.02 2.11 14.40
C GLN A 110 -75.18 3.05 13.54
N LYS A 111 -75.07 4.36 13.81
CA LYS A 111 -74.26 5.29 13.03
C LYS A 111 -72.79 5.29 13.44
N THR A 112 -72.39 4.91 14.62
CA THR A 112 -71.02 4.84 15.11
C THR A 112 -70.33 3.54 14.71
N SER A 113 -70.99 2.45 14.44
CA SER A 113 -70.40 1.18 14.01
C SER A 113 -69.99 1.25 12.52
N THR A 114 -70.82 1.84 11.68
CA THR A 114 -70.50 2.01 10.23
C THR A 114 -69.36 2.95 9.96
N GLN A 115 -69.10 3.97 10.81
CA GLN A 115 -68.02 4.88 10.68
C GLN A 115 -66.69 4.28 11.17
N LYS A 116 -66.74 3.49 12.24
CA LYS A 116 -65.58 2.69 12.73
C LYS A 116 -65.19 1.61 11.72
N GLN A 117 -66.17 0.94 11.10
CA GLN A 117 -65.96 -0.07 10.07
C GLN A 117 -65.29 0.55 8.82
N LYS A 118 -65.79 1.69 8.33
CA LYS A 118 -65.17 2.41 7.19
C LYS A 118 -63.74 2.90 7.46
N ASN A 119 -63.47 3.35 8.70
CA ASN A 119 -62.10 3.75 9.08
C ASN A 119 -61.16 2.54 9.21
N TRP A 120 -61.66 1.39 9.70
CA TRP A 120 -60.94 0.15 9.77
C TRP A 120 -60.61 -0.38 8.37
N ASP A 121 -61.59 -0.42 7.46
CA ASP A 121 -61.40 -0.84 6.08
C ASP A 121 -60.38 0.06 5.34
N LYS A 122 -60.40 1.37 5.57
CA LYS A 122 -59.44 2.31 5.04
C LYS A 122 -58.02 2.05 5.59
N PHE A 123 -57.88 1.80 6.89
CA PHE A 123 -56.61 1.46 7.52
C PHE A 123 -56.02 0.17 6.96
N VAL A 124 -56.83 -0.88 6.78
CA VAL A 124 -56.40 -2.16 6.18
C VAL A 124 -55.98 -2.00 4.72
N VAL A 125 -56.61 -1.08 3.96
CA VAL A 125 -56.19 -0.78 2.57
C VAL A 125 -54.88 -0.04 2.55
N GLU A 126 -54.72 0.98 3.40
CA GLU A 126 -53.46 1.75 3.54
C GLU A 126 -52.28 0.84 3.98
N GLU A 127 -52.52 -0.08 4.93
CA GLU A 127 -51.53 -1.07 5.37
C GLU A 127 -51.15 -2.03 4.25
N LYS A 128 -52.12 -2.51 3.44
CA LYS A 128 -51.82 -3.36 2.28
C LYS A 128 -51.09 -2.63 1.17
N GLU A 129 -51.36 -1.34 0.97
CA GLU A 129 -50.63 -0.51 0.01
C GLU A 129 -49.21 -0.24 0.51
N ALA A 130 -48.99 0.09 1.78
CA ALA A 130 -47.71 0.24 2.40
C ALA A 130 -46.88 -1.07 2.32
N GLU A 131 -47.50 -2.24 2.56
CA GLU A 131 -46.83 -3.54 2.41
C GLU A 131 -46.43 -3.84 0.96
N LYS A 132 -47.30 -3.49 -0.02
CA LYS A 132 -46.95 -3.62 -1.45
C LYS A 132 -45.77 -2.73 -1.83
N GLU A 133 -45.77 -1.50 -1.32
CA GLU A 133 -44.66 -0.56 -1.58
C GLU A 133 -43.36 -1.02 -0.93
N ALA A 134 -43.42 -1.47 0.33
CA ALA A 134 -42.25 -2.06 1.02
C ALA A 134 -41.72 -3.29 0.27
N LYS A 135 -42.58 -4.15 -0.27
CA LYS A 135 -42.17 -5.30 -1.10
C LYS A 135 -41.50 -4.87 -2.43
N LYS A 136 -42.00 -3.78 -3.05
CA LYS A 136 -41.34 -3.22 -4.28
C LYS A 136 -39.97 -2.68 -3.96
N VAL A 137 -39.82 -1.91 -2.88
CA VAL A 137 -38.55 -1.36 -2.42
C VAL A 137 -37.56 -2.49 -2.10
N SER A 138 -38.00 -3.52 -1.34
CA SER A 138 -37.17 -4.69 -1.04
C SER A 138 -36.68 -5.39 -2.29
N LYS A 139 -37.57 -5.67 -3.27
CA LYS A 139 -37.15 -6.26 -4.55
C LYS A 139 -36.19 -5.39 -5.36
N SER A 140 -36.32 -4.07 -5.28
CA SER A 140 -35.37 -3.14 -5.90
C SER A 140 -34.00 -3.22 -5.25
N ILE A 141 -33.96 -3.24 -3.91
CA ILE A 141 -32.72 -3.41 -3.13
C ILE A 141 -32.06 -4.75 -3.47
N ASP A 142 -32.82 -5.84 -3.47
CA ASP A 142 -32.32 -7.19 -3.78
C ASP A 142 -31.69 -7.26 -5.18
N ARG A 143 -32.31 -6.59 -6.16
CA ARG A 143 -31.78 -6.50 -7.53
C ARG A 143 -30.44 -5.74 -7.56
N VAL A 144 -30.38 -4.58 -6.92
CA VAL A 144 -29.14 -3.76 -6.83
C VAL A 144 -28.04 -4.56 -6.11
N LEU A 145 -28.36 -5.21 -5.00
CA LEU A 145 -27.40 -6.05 -4.27
C LEU A 145 -26.87 -7.22 -5.12
N LYS A 146 -27.74 -7.83 -5.92
CA LYS A 146 -27.34 -8.91 -6.84
C LYS A 146 -26.39 -8.40 -7.95
N GLU A 147 -26.66 -7.22 -8.49
CA GLU A 147 -25.81 -6.57 -9.48
C GLU A 147 -24.46 -6.20 -8.87
N LEU A 148 -24.43 -5.53 -7.71
CA LEU A 148 -23.21 -5.18 -6.99
C LEU A 148 -22.39 -6.44 -6.63
N LYS A 149 -23.05 -7.51 -6.20
CA LYS A 149 -22.36 -8.79 -5.89
C LYS A 149 -21.74 -9.41 -7.15
N ARG A 150 -22.38 -9.28 -8.31
CA ARG A 150 -21.84 -9.76 -9.59
C ARG A 150 -20.62 -8.93 -10.00
N GLU A 151 -20.73 -7.60 -9.96
CA GLU A 151 -19.63 -6.69 -10.26
C GLU A 151 -18.46 -6.93 -9.32
N TYR A 152 -18.72 -7.07 -8.03
CA TYR A 152 -17.71 -7.37 -7.02
C TYR A 152 -16.93 -8.65 -7.33
N LYS A 153 -17.62 -9.73 -7.74
CA LYS A 153 -16.99 -10.99 -8.12
C LYS A 153 -16.18 -10.91 -9.42
N GLN A 154 -16.56 -10.01 -10.34
CA GLN A 154 -15.90 -9.83 -11.62
C GLN A 154 -14.74 -8.82 -11.58
N THR A 155 -14.54 -8.15 -10.44
CA THR A 155 -13.50 -7.14 -10.26
C THR A 155 -12.27 -7.75 -9.60
N HIS A 156 -11.11 -7.64 -10.25
CA HIS A 156 -9.82 -8.05 -9.67
C HIS A 156 -9.29 -6.99 -8.72
N ARG A 157 -9.07 -7.38 -7.48
CA ARG A 157 -8.55 -6.50 -6.42
C ARG A 157 -7.05 -6.69 -6.30
N LEU A 158 -6.31 -5.63 -6.63
CA LEU A 158 -4.86 -5.59 -6.64
C LEU A 158 -4.34 -4.76 -5.48
N LEU A 159 -3.50 -5.33 -4.64
CA LEU A 159 -2.88 -4.64 -3.52
C LEU A 159 -1.43 -4.32 -3.84
N LEU A 160 -1.07 -3.01 -3.89
CA LEU A 160 0.30 -2.57 -4.10
C LEU A 160 1.04 -2.50 -2.77
N LEU A 161 2.04 -3.35 -2.60
CA LEU A 161 2.91 -3.39 -1.43
C LEU A 161 4.36 -3.08 -1.82
N GLY A 162 5.19 -2.76 -0.84
CA GLY A 162 6.62 -2.46 -1.02
C GLY A 162 7.07 -1.35 -0.07
N ALA A 163 8.38 -1.23 0.11
CA ALA A 163 9.00 -0.22 0.96
C ALA A 163 8.68 1.21 0.50
N GLY A 164 8.99 2.20 1.32
CA GLY A 164 8.93 3.61 0.94
C GLY A 164 9.75 3.89 -0.32
N GLU A 165 9.27 4.79 -1.17
CA GLU A 165 9.97 5.23 -2.40
C GLU A 165 10.23 4.13 -3.45
N SER A 166 9.51 3.00 -3.41
CA SER A 166 9.65 1.94 -4.42
C SER A 166 9.00 2.25 -5.76
N GLY A 167 8.11 3.25 -5.83
CA GLY A 167 7.40 3.65 -7.05
C GLY A 167 5.95 3.19 -7.14
N LYS A 168 5.35 2.71 -6.04
CA LYS A 168 3.94 2.26 -6.00
C LYS A 168 2.97 3.30 -6.56
N SER A 169 2.99 4.52 -6.01
CA SER A 169 2.09 5.59 -6.45
C SER A 169 2.36 6.03 -7.89
N THR A 170 3.58 5.83 -8.41
CA THR A 170 3.89 6.06 -9.83
C THR A 170 3.21 5.02 -10.70
N ILE A 171 3.16 3.75 -10.29
CA ILE A 171 2.39 2.70 -11.00
C ILE A 171 0.90 3.07 -11.06
N VAL A 172 0.31 3.56 -9.95
CA VAL A 172 -1.09 4.01 -9.94
C VAL A 172 -1.31 5.19 -10.91
N LYS A 173 -0.39 6.15 -10.94
CA LYS A 173 -0.45 7.26 -11.91
C LYS A 173 -0.40 6.76 -13.35
N GLN A 174 0.42 5.73 -13.64
CA GLN A 174 0.45 5.09 -14.95
C GLN A 174 -0.89 4.43 -15.31
N MET A 175 -1.51 3.72 -14.37
CA MET A 175 -2.84 3.13 -14.60
C MET A 175 -3.89 4.21 -14.91
N ARG A 176 -3.80 5.38 -14.26
CA ARG A 176 -4.67 6.53 -14.59
C ARG A 176 -4.41 7.05 -16.00
N ILE A 177 -3.15 7.22 -16.39
CA ILE A 177 -2.77 7.71 -17.72
C ILE A 177 -3.24 6.74 -18.81
N LEU A 178 -3.00 5.45 -18.61
CA LEU A 178 -3.28 4.41 -19.59
C LEU A 178 -4.78 4.04 -19.72
N HIS A 179 -5.53 4.09 -18.61
CA HIS A 179 -6.86 3.45 -18.53
C HIS A 179 -7.97 4.29 -17.91
N VAL A 180 -7.69 5.53 -17.43
CA VAL A 180 -8.69 6.40 -16.75
C VAL A 180 -8.66 7.85 -17.29
N ASN A 181 -8.24 8.07 -18.54
CA ASN A 181 -8.15 9.40 -19.16
C ASN A 181 -7.12 10.38 -18.54
N GLY A 182 -6.13 9.88 -17.80
CA GLY A 182 -5.03 10.70 -17.27
C GLY A 182 -5.44 11.69 -16.16
N PHE A 183 -4.91 12.90 -16.26
CA PHE A 183 -5.13 14.00 -15.32
C PHE A 183 -5.76 15.21 -16.03
N ASN A 184 -6.83 15.74 -15.46
CA ASN A 184 -7.47 16.93 -16.01
C ASN A 184 -6.67 18.21 -15.70
N ALA A 185 -7.06 19.36 -16.29
CA ALA A 185 -6.33 20.61 -16.15
C ALA A 185 -6.28 21.12 -14.71
N GLU A 186 -7.34 20.92 -13.94
CA GLU A 186 -7.41 21.34 -12.53
C GLU A 186 -6.49 20.48 -11.65
N GLU A 187 -6.49 19.17 -11.84
CA GLU A 187 -5.57 18.27 -11.14
C GLU A 187 -4.11 18.60 -11.47
N LYS A 188 -3.80 18.94 -12.73
CA LYS A 188 -2.46 19.38 -13.13
C LYS A 188 -2.07 20.66 -12.42
N LYS A 189 -2.95 21.64 -12.30
CA LYS A 189 -2.71 22.90 -11.56
C LYS A 189 -2.41 22.65 -10.08
N LEU A 190 -3.17 21.78 -9.43
CA LEU A 190 -2.92 21.43 -8.02
C LEU A 190 -1.53 20.80 -7.82
N LYS A 191 -0.98 20.12 -8.83
CA LYS A 191 0.35 19.51 -8.75
C LYS A 191 1.51 20.46 -8.95
N ILE A 192 1.29 21.69 -9.41
CA ILE A 192 2.34 22.69 -9.60
C ILE A 192 3.05 22.99 -8.26
N GLN A 193 2.29 23.16 -7.18
CA GLN A 193 2.86 23.43 -5.86
C GLN A 193 3.69 22.24 -5.33
N ASP A 194 3.20 21.00 -5.54
CA ASP A 194 3.94 19.80 -5.19
C ASP A 194 5.27 19.71 -5.96
N ILE A 195 5.26 20.05 -7.26
CA ILE A 195 6.46 20.05 -8.12
C ILE A 195 7.45 21.13 -7.67
N ARG A 196 6.99 22.36 -7.41
CA ARG A 196 7.83 23.44 -6.89
C ARG A 196 8.41 23.10 -5.52
N LYS A 197 7.64 22.43 -4.68
CA LYS A 197 8.12 21.88 -3.42
C LYS A 197 9.22 20.84 -3.65
N ASN A 198 9.09 19.96 -4.65
CA ASN A 198 10.15 19.00 -4.96
C ASN A 198 11.45 19.69 -5.40
N VAL A 199 11.40 20.81 -6.15
CA VAL A 199 12.59 21.62 -6.47
C VAL A 199 13.20 22.18 -5.18
N LYS A 200 12.40 22.79 -4.29
CA LYS A 200 12.87 23.29 -3.01
C LYS A 200 13.51 22.21 -2.16
N ASP A 201 12.80 21.09 -1.95
CA ASP A 201 13.28 19.98 -1.12
C ASP A 201 14.59 19.39 -1.69
N ALA A 202 14.74 19.32 -3.02
CA ALA A 202 15.94 18.83 -3.67
C ALA A 202 17.15 19.75 -3.42
N ILE A 203 17.03 21.04 -3.75
CA ILE A 203 18.17 21.96 -3.63
C ILE A 203 18.56 22.16 -2.16
N VAL A 204 17.59 22.32 -1.24
CA VAL A 204 17.83 22.40 0.21
C VAL A 204 18.59 21.18 0.71
N THR A 205 18.19 19.99 0.28
CA THR A 205 18.83 18.73 0.71
C THR A 205 20.28 18.66 0.23
N ILE A 206 20.52 18.99 -1.05
CA ILE A 206 21.87 18.93 -1.62
C ILE A 206 22.81 19.95 -0.94
N VAL A 207 22.41 21.22 -0.83
CA VAL A 207 23.27 22.25 -0.21
C VAL A 207 23.49 22.03 1.29
N SER A 208 22.55 21.36 1.96
CA SER A 208 22.74 20.94 3.34
C SER A 208 23.74 19.80 3.46
N ALA A 209 23.69 18.84 2.51
CA ALA A 209 24.60 17.71 2.48
C ALA A 209 26.05 18.13 2.21
N MET A 210 26.30 19.21 1.44
CA MET A 210 27.64 19.70 1.12
C MET A 210 28.51 19.90 2.37
N SER A 211 27.93 20.37 3.46
CA SER A 211 28.65 20.61 4.72
C SER A 211 28.69 19.42 5.67
N THR A 212 27.82 18.42 5.48
CA THR A 212 27.68 17.26 6.39
C THR A 212 28.37 16.00 5.87
N LEU A 213 28.64 15.93 4.56
CA LEU A 213 29.40 14.84 3.95
C LEU A 213 30.85 14.80 4.45
N ILE A 214 31.46 13.63 4.46
CA ILE A 214 32.86 13.42 4.84
C ILE A 214 33.62 12.84 3.64
N PRO A 215 34.59 13.57 3.04
CA PRO A 215 34.93 14.98 3.29
C PRO A 215 33.80 15.92 2.81
N PRO A 216 33.67 17.12 3.40
CA PRO A 216 32.73 18.14 2.92
C PRO A 216 33.02 18.52 1.46
N VAL A 217 31.98 18.91 0.73
CA VAL A 217 32.10 19.34 -0.67
C VAL A 217 31.92 20.86 -0.73
N PRO A 218 32.97 21.64 -1.07
CA PRO A 218 32.84 23.09 -1.21
C PRO A 218 32.15 23.48 -2.51
N LEU A 219 31.65 24.73 -2.59
CA LEU A 219 31.25 25.34 -3.85
C LEU A 219 32.46 25.49 -4.78
N ALA A 220 32.24 25.30 -6.07
CA ALA A 220 33.25 25.62 -7.09
C ALA A 220 33.43 27.13 -7.18
N ASN A 221 32.40 27.95 -7.06
CA ASN A 221 32.48 29.38 -6.99
C ASN A 221 32.12 29.89 -5.56
N PRO A 222 33.12 30.28 -4.73
CA PRO A 222 32.87 30.76 -3.37
C PRO A 222 32.01 32.04 -3.29
N GLU A 223 31.93 32.84 -4.36
CA GLU A 223 31.11 34.04 -4.42
C GLU A 223 29.59 33.72 -4.30
N ASP A 224 29.19 32.52 -4.66
CA ASP A 224 27.79 32.07 -4.57
C ASP A 224 27.38 31.56 -3.17
N GLN A 225 28.26 31.70 -2.15
CA GLN A 225 27.96 31.26 -0.77
C GLN A 225 26.68 31.89 -0.21
N PHE A 226 26.38 33.16 -0.51
CA PHE A 226 25.15 33.82 -0.08
C PHE A 226 23.89 33.16 -0.59
N ARG A 227 23.97 32.46 -1.75
CA ARG A 227 22.83 31.70 -2.29
C ARG A 227 22.55 30.46 -1.46
N ILE A 228 23.59 29.77 -0.95
CA ILE A 228 23.42 28.65 0.00
C ILE A 228 22.74 29.15 1.27
N GLU A 229 23.16 30.30 1.78
CA GLU A 229 22.56 30.90 2.99
C GLU A 229 21.08 31.25 2.76
N TYR A 230 20.75 31.84 1.60
CA TYR A 230 19.36 32.09 1.21
C TYR A 230 18.56 30.77 1.16
N ILE A 231 19.03 29.74 0.46
CA ILE A 231 18.33 28.44 0.37
C ILE A 231 18.17 27.80 1.74
N LYS A 232 19.17 27.88 2.62
CA LYS A 232 19.05 27.36 4.00
C LYS A 232 18.05 28.19 4.84
N SER A 233 17.96 29.49 4.64
CA SER A 233 17.02 30.36 5.37
C SER A 233 15.55 30.06 5.08
N ILE A 234 15.23 29.66 3.85
CA ILE A 234 13.87 29.29 3.43
C ILE A 234 13.51 27.84 3.72
N ALA A 235 14.49 26.99 4.10
CA ALA A 235 14.26 25.57 4.35
C ALA A 235 13.14 25.29 5.35
N PRO A 236 13.04 25.96 6.52
CA PRO A 236 12.00 25.70 7.52
C PRO A 236 10.62 26.25 7.16
N LEU A 237 10.50 27.08 6.10
CA LEU A 237 9.25 27.73 5.76
C LEU A 237 8.28 26.74 5.10
N SER A 238 7.15 26.47 5.76
CA SER A 238 6.08 25.60 5.23
C SER A 238 5.27 26.30 4.12
N ASP A 239 5.01 27.60 4.31
CA ASP A 239 4.15 28.42 3.44
C ASP A 239 5.01 29.33 2.56
N PHE A 240 5.98 28.71 1.89
CA PHE A 240 6.92 29.44 1.03
C PHE A 240 6.27 29.74 -0.32
N ASP A 241 6.23 31.05 -0.66
CA ASP A 241 5.83 31.48 -2.00
C ASP A 241 7.05 31.43 -2.93
N TYR A 242 7.03 30.52 -3.89
CA TYR A 242 8.15 30.23 -4.80
C TYR A 242 8.42 31.44 -5.72
N SER A 243 9.16 32.43 -5.20
CA SER A 243 9.54 33.65 -5.90
C SER A 243 10.50 33.38 -7.06
N GLN A 244 10.59 34.30 -8.01
CA GLN A 244 11.58 34.20 -9.11
C GLN A 244 13.00 34.19 -8.57
N GLU A 245 13.28 34.97 -7.51
CA GLU A 245 14.57 35.00 -6.82
C GLU A 245 14.98 33.60 -6.31
N PHE A 246 14.04 32.86 -5.72
CA PHE A 246 14.30 31.47 -5.31
C PHE A 246 14.78 30.61 -6.48
N PHE A 247 14.10 30.67 -7.63
CA PHE A 247 14.48 29.90 -8.79
C PHE A 247 15.81 30.33 -9.39
N ASP A 248 16.15 31.62 -9.35
CA ASP A 248 17.46 32.13 -9.77
C ASP A 248 18.59 31.59 -8.89
N HIS A 249 18.40 31.60 -7.57
CA HIS A 249 19.39 31.01 -6.67
C HIS A 249 19.50 29.51 -6.83
N ALA A 250 18.38 28.79 -6.92
CA ALA A 250 18.37 27.33 -7.08
C ALA A 250 19.05 26.90 -8.40
N LYS A 251 18.76 27.60 -9.50
CA LYS A 251 19.37 27.32 -10.81
C LYS A 251 20.88 27.57 -10.78
N LYS A 252 21.29 28.73 -10.26
CA LYS A 252 22.73 29.07 -10.22
C LYS A 252 23.53 28.09 -9.36
N LEU A 253 22.96 27.65 -8.23
CA LEU A 253 23.56 26.60 -7.41
C LEU A 253 23.58 25.25 -8.12
N TRP A 254 22.51 24.88 -8.85
CA TRP A 254 22.49 23.63 -9.59
C TRP A 254 23.50 23.57 -10.73
N ASP A 255 23.88 24.72 -11.32
CA ASP A 255 24.90 24.83 -12.33
C ASP A 255 26.33 24.78 -11.76
N ASP A 256 26.53 24.90 -10.43
CA ASP A 256 27.83 24.83 -9.77
C ASP A 256 28.37 23.39 -9.72
N GLU A 257 29.67 23.21 -10.11
CA GLU A 257 30.31 21.90 -10.14
C GLU A 257 30.46 21.26 -8.75
N GLY A 258 30.60 22.04 -7.68
CA GLY A 258 30.60 21.53 -6.31
C GLY A 258 29.26 20.95 -5.92
N VAL A 259 28.15 21.62 -6.30
CA VAL A 259 26.79 21.12 -6.08
C VAL A 259 26.56 19.84 -6.89
N LYS A 260 27.03 19.76 -8.14
CA LYS A 260 26.99 18.54 -8.96
C LYS A 260 27.78 17.41 -8.31
N ALA A 261 29.01 17.69 -7.84
CA ALA A 261 29.82 16.69 -7.14
C ALA A 261 29.16 16.17 -5.86
N CYS A 262 28.45 17.04 -5.12
CA CYS A 262 27.63 16.62 -3.96
C CYS A 262 26.46 15.73 -4.41
N PHE A 263 25.77 16.09 -5.50
CA PHE A 263 24.67 15.27 -6.05
C PHE A 263 25.15 13.86 -6.45
N GLU A 264 26.35 13.71 -7.01
CA GLU A 264 26.92 12.41 -7.34
C GLU A 264 27.12 11.48 -6.13
N ARG A 265 27.22 12.06 -4.92
CA ARG A 265 27.29 11.37 -3.64
C ARG A 265 25.92 11.21 -2.97
N SER A 266 24.82 11.33 -3.71
CA SER A 266 23.44 11.28 -3.19
C SER A 266 23.05 9.97 -2.51
N ASN A 267 23.82 8.92 -2.66
CA ASN A 267 23.64 7.68 -1.90
C ASN A 267 24.03 7.81 -0.40
N GLU A 268 24.82 8.83 -0.04
CA GLU A 268 25.27 9.06 1.34
C GLU A 268 24.26 9.91 2.17
N TYR A 269 23.20 10.42 1.54
CA TYR A 269 22.16 11.21 2.20
C TYR A 269 20.78 10.97 1.57
N GLN A 270 19.73 11.51 2.18
CA GLN A 270 18.33 11.20 1.80
C GLN A 270 17.79 12.14 0.71
N LEU A 271 18.26 12.01 -0.53
CA LEU A 271 17.79 12.79 -1.67
C LEU A 271 16.56 12.12 -2.31
N ILE A 272 15.63 12.93 -2.86
CA ILE A 272 14.50 12.45 -3.64
C ILE A 272 14.95 12.04 -5.05
N ASP A 273 14.39 10.94 -5.60
CA ASP A 273 14.81 10.42 -6.91
C ASP A 273 14.56 11.38 -8.08
N CYS A 274 13.56 12.26 -7.95
CA CYS A 274 13.22 13.24 -8.98
C CYS A 274 14.04 14.54 -8.92
N ALA A 275 15.04 14.62 -8.04
CA ALA A 275 15.82 15.84 -7.81
C ALA A 275 16.44 16.37 -9.11
N GLN A 276 17.25 15.59 -9.79
CA GLN A 276 17.89 15.99 -11.05
C GLN A 276 16.85 16.39 -12.09
N TYR A 277 15.83 15.58 -12.28
CA TYR A 277 14.80 15.83 -13.30
C TYR A 277 14.16 17.22 -13.19
N PHE A 278 13.82 17.64 -11.98
CA PHE A 278 13.20 18.94 -11.76
C PHE A 278 14.21 20.09 -11.67
N LEU A 279 15.41 19.86 -11.15
CA LEU A 279 16.47 20.85 -11.13
C LEU A 279 16.94 21.21 -12.56
N ASP A 280 17.05 20.23 -13.45
CA ASP A 280 17.34 20.45 -14.88
C ASP A 280 16.23 21.23 -15.62
N ARG A 281 15.01 21.27 -15.05
CA ARG A 281 13.81 21.91 -15.63
C ARG A 281 13.33 23.15 -14.86
N ILE A 282 14.18 23.75 -14.05
CA ILE A 282 13.83 24.94 -13.25
C ILE A 282 13.24 26.04 -14.13
N ASP A 283 13.80 26.30 -15.32
CA ASP A 283 13.32 27.33 -16.24
C ASP A 283 11.90 27.10 -16.73
N SER A 284 11.45 25.87 -16.82
CA SER A 284 10.06 25.54 -17.16
C SER A 284 9.14 25.65 -15.93
N VAL A 285 9.59 25.12 -14.79
CA VAL A 285 8.77 25.05 -13.54
C VAL A 285 8.53 26.43 -12.93
N ARG A 286 9.45 27.38 -13.12
CA ARG A 286 9.35 28.76 -12.61
C ARG A 286 8.30 29.63 -13.30
N GLN A 287 7.88 29.26 -14.52
CA GLN A 287 6.95 30.08 -15.31
C GLN A 287 5.57 30.15 -14.67
N SER A 288 4.89 31.31 -14.81
CA SER A 288 3.52 31.52 -14.34
C SER A 288 2.52 30.59 -15.02
N GLU A 289 2.73 30.36 -16.32
CA GLU A 289 1.85 29.53 -17.19
C GLU A 289 2.29 28.07 -17.27
N TYR A 290 3.18 27.64 -16.36
CA TYR A 290 3.65 26.25 -16.34
C TYR A 290 2.48 25.28 -16.19
N THR A 291 2.42 24.34 -17.14
CA THR A 291 1.46 23.23 -17.11
C THR A 291 2.23 21.92 -17.06
N PRO A 292 2.08 21.13 -15.98
CA PRO A 292 2.79 19.87 -15.83
C PRO A 292 2.48 18.89 -16.96
N THR A 293 3.53 18.28 -17.51
CA THR A 293 3.43 17.15 -18.45
C THR A 293 3.13 15.87 -17.68
N ASP A 294 2.75 14.79 -18.37
CA ASP A 294 2.55 13.49 -17.73
C ASP A 294 3.84 12.98 -17.07
N GLN A 295 5.03 13.27 -17.67
CA GLN A 295 6.32 12.94 -17.07
C GLN A 295 6.57 13.73 -15.77
N ASP A 296 6.19 15.00 -15.71
CA ASP A 296 6.29 15.78 -14.47
C ASP A 296 5.41 15.19 -13.38
N LEU A 297 4.17 14.78 -13.75
CA LEU A 297 3.24 14.18 -12.81
C LEU A 297 3.72 12.80 -12.31
N LEU A 298 4.26 11.96 -13.19
CA LEU A 298 4.81 10.66 -12.81
C LEU A 298 5.96 10.80 -11.81
N ARG A 299 6.85 11.75 -12.04
CA ARG A 299 8.03 12.01 -11.21
C ARG A 299 7.75 12.86 -9.98
N CYS A 300 6.66 13.66 -9.98
CA CYS A 300 6.26 14.46 -8.83
C CYS A 300 6.08 13.60 -7.59
N ARG A 301 6.92 13.85 -6.58
CA ARG A 301 6.89 13.10 -5.33
C ARG A 301 5.96 13.75 -4.33
N VAL A 302 4.98 12.97 -3.91
CA VAL A 302 4.09 13.27 -2.78
C VAL A 302 4.09 12.06 -1.85
N LEU A 303 4.20 12.30 -0.55
CA LEU A 303 4.16 11.22 0.43
C LEU A 303 2.76 10.60 0.46
N THR A 304 2.68 9.28 0.30
CA THR A 304 1.41 8.55 0.41
C THR A 304 1.12 8.28 1.89
N SER A 305 0.12 8.95 2.42
CA SER A 305 -0.42 8.70 3.76
C SER A 305 -1.85 8.16 3.64
N GLY A 306 -2.09 6.94 4.14
CA GLY A 306 -3.39 6.29 4.05
C GLY A 306 -3.52 5.27 2.93
N ILE A 307 -4.76 5.01 2.52
CA ILE A 307 -5.14 4.04 1.50
C ILE A 307 -5.84 4.80 0.38
N PHE A 308 -5.36 4.64 -0.85
CA PHE A 308 -5.95 5.25 -2.04
C PHE A 308 -6.43 4.15 -2.98
N GLU A 309 -7.64 4.33 -3.49
CA GLU A 309 -8.30 3.38 -4.37
C GLU A 309 -8.39 3.94 -5.79
N THR A 310 -8.02 3.14 -6.77
CA THR A 310 -8.17 3.48 -8.18
C THR A 310 -8.86 2.33 -8.91
N ARG A 311 -9.97 2.63 -9.57
CA ARG A 311 -10.73 1.69 -10.40
C ARG A 311 -10.48 2.01 -11.86
N PHE A 312 -10.22 0.96 -12.64
CA PHE A 312 -10.00 1.09 -14.08
C PHE A 312 -10.37 -0.20 -14.80
N GLN A 313 -10.49 -0.12 -16.11
CA GLN A 313 -10.87 -1.26 -16.95
C GLN A 313 -9.83 -1.46 -18.06
N VAL A 314 -9.42 -2.70 -18.27
CA VAL A 314 -8.52 -3.10 -19.35
C VAL A 314 -9.18 -4.25 -20.12
N ASP A 315 -9.44 -4.09 -21.41
CA ASP A 315 -10.10 -5.09 -22.27
C ASP A 315 -11.37 -5.70 -21.63
N LYS A 316 -12.23 -4.85 -21.08
CA LYS A 316 -13.50 -5.22 -20.39
C LYS A 316 -13.30 -5.95 -19.04
N VAL A 317 -12.09 -6.06 -18.54
CA VAL A 317 -11.78 -6.62 -17.21
C VAL A 317 -11.68 -5.48 -16.21
N ASN A 318 -12.44 -5.57 -15.12
CA ASN A 318 -12.44 -4.54 -14.07
C ASN A 318 -11.33 -4.79 -13.07
N PHE A 319 -10.58 -3.75 -12.77
CA PHE A 319 -9.54 -3.74 -11.75
C PHE A 319 -9.84 -2.71 -10.66
N HIS A 320 -9.54 -3.08 -9.43
CA HIS A 320 -9.60 -2.22 -8.27
C HIS A 320 -8.25 -2.28 -7.57
N MET A 321 -7.46 -1.21 -7.68
CA MET A 321 -6.09 -1.14 -7.19
C MET A 321 -6.03 -0.29 -5.93
N PHE A 322 -5.35 -0.82 -4.89
CA PHE A 322 -5.14 -0.17 -3.61
C PHE A 322 -3.69 0.25 -3.47
N ASP A 323 -3.42 1.58 -3.43
CA ASP A 323 -2.11 2.15 -3.10
C ASP A 323 -2.06 2.48 -1.62
N VAL A 324 -1.08 1.94 -0.94
CA VAL A 324 -0.89 2.10 0.50
C VAL A 324 0.51 2.64 0.80
N GLY A 325 0.63 3.48 1.83
CA GLY A 325 1.91 4.01 2.26
C GLY A 325 2.92 2.90 2.57
N GLY A 326 4.17 3.06 2.12
CA GLY A 326 5.22 2.04 2.24
C GLY A 326 6.19 2.28 3.40
N GLN A 327 6.14 3.43 4.06
CA GLN A 327 6.94 3.71 5.25
C GLN A 327 6.52 2.80 6.41
N ARG A 328 7.42 2.54 7.34
CA ARG A 328 7.19 1.60 8.45
C ARG A 328 5.92 1.92 9.23
N ASP A 329 5.66 3.18 9.52
CA ASP A 329 4.46 3.63 10.26
C ASP A 329 3.15 3.41 9.49
N GLU A 330 3.19 3.44 8.15
CA GLU A 330 2.02 3.25 7.31
C GLU A 330 1.63 1.76 7.16
N ARG A 331 2.58 0.83 7.34
CA ARG A 331 2.37 -0.62 7.11
C ARG A 331 1.31 -1.24 8.01
N ARG A 332 1.07 -0.67 9.20
CA ARG A 332 -0.02 -1.11 10.09
C ARG A 332 -1.41 -0.97 9.47
N LYS A 333 -1.56 -0.08 8.48
CA LYS A 333 -2.81 0.13 7.76
C LYS A 333 -3.08 -0.96 6.71
N TRP A 334 -2.07 -1.72 6.28
CA TRP A 334 -2.16 -2.72 5.21
C TRP A 334 -3.15 -3.83 5.51
N ILE A 335 -3.31 -4.20 6.79
CA ILE A 335 -4.25 -5.23 7.23
C ILE A 335 -5.69 -4.95 6.77
N GLN A 336 -6.06 -3.70 6.62
CA GLN A 336 -7.40 -3.28 6.20
C GLN A 336 -7.70 -3.65 4.74
N CYS A 337 -6.64 -3.84 3.94
CA CYS A 337 -6.76 -4.18 2.51
C CYS A 337 -6.57 -5.67 2.23
N PHE A 338 -6.28 -6.51 3.23
CA PHE A 338 -5.96 -7.93 3.02
C PHE A 338 -7.17 -8.78 2.66
N ASN A 339 -8.38 -8.24 2.83
CA ASN A 339 -9.60 -8.99 2.54
C ASN A 339 -9.87 -9.04 1.02
N ASP A 340 -10.20 -10.24 0.52
CA ASP A 340 -10.60 -10.48 -0.87
C ASP A 340 -9.61 -10.00 -1.96
N VAL A 341 -8.32 -9.96 -1.65
CA VAL A 341 -7.27 -9.61 -2.62
C VAL A 341 -7.11 -10.72 -3.65
N THR A 342 -7.17 -10.36 -4.94
CA THR A 342 -6.93 -11.30 -6.04
C THR A 342 -5.43 -11.54 -6.27
N ALA A 343 -4.62 -10.49 -6.22
CA ALA A 343 -3.17 -10.56 -6.36
C ALA A 343 -2.49 -9.39 -5.62
N ILE A 344 -1.25 -9.63 -5.19
CA ILE A 344 -0.37 -8.60 -4.65
C ILE A 344 0.61 -8.18 -5.74
N ILE A 345 0.76 -6.87 -5.97
CA ILE A 345 1.87 -6.32 -6.74
C ILE A 345 2.89 -5.77 -5.74
N PHE A 346 4.02 -6.46 -5.60
CA PHE A 346 5.09 -6.04 -4.70
C PHE A 346 6.15 -5.26 -5.48
N VAL A 347 6.34 -3.99 -5.14
CA VAL A 347 7.20 -3.06 -5.87
C VAL A 347 8.50 -2.82 -5.13
N VAL A 348 9.62 -3.04 -5.82
CA VAL A 348 10.99 -2.92 -5.30
C VAL A 348 11.73 -1.81 -6.04
N ALA A 349 12.45 -0.94 -5.32
CA ALA A 349 13.41 -0.02 -5.92
C ALA A 349 14.76 -0.72 -6.13
N SER A 350 14.98 -1.30 -7.32
CA SER A 350 16.19 -2.06 -7.63
C SER A 350 17.46 -1.22 -7.56
N SER A 351 17.37 0.08 -7.87
CA SER A 351 18.50 1.03 -7.81
C SER A 351 18.93 1.42 -6.39
N SER A 352 18.21 0.98 -5.34
CA SER A 352 18.46 1.40 -3.95
C SER A 352 19.39 0.48 -3.17
N TYR A 353 20.19 -0.35 -3.85
CA TYR A 353 21.12 -1.30 -3.24
C TYR A 353 22.20 -0.63 -2.39
N ASN A 354 22.54 0.63 -2.69
CA ASN A 354 23.57 1.44 -2.01
C ASN A 354 23.00 2.57 -1.15
N MET A 355 21.73 2.47 -0.75
CA MET A 355 21.03 3.52 0.01
C MET A 355 20.46 2.96 1.31
N VAL A 356 20.27 3.83 2.30
CA VAL A 356 19.60 3.51 3.57
C VAL A 356 18.17 4.06 3.61
N ILE A 357 17.30 3.50 4.46
CA ILE A 357 15.93 3.98 4.62
C ILE A 357 15.90 5.30 5.39
N ARG A 358 14.80 6.07 5.23
CA ARG A 358 14.66 7.39 5.91
C ARG A 358 14.45 7.27 7.41
N GLU A 359 13.83 6.19 7.84
CA GLU A 359 13.44 5.95 9.23
C GLU A 359 14.62 5.45 10.08
N ASP A 360 15.68 4.96 9.42
CA ASP A 360 16.81 4.32 10.06
C ASP A 360 18.02 4.36 9.12
N ASN A 361 19.03 5.14 9.47
CA ASN A 361 20.21 5.35 8.62
C ASN A 361 21.17 4.15 8.55
N ASP A 362 20.91 3.08 9.31
CA ASP A 362 21.75 1.86 9.31
C ASP A 362 21.17 0.76 8.39
N THR A 363 19.87 0.81 8.13
CA THR A 363 19.19 -0.22 7.33
C THR A 363 19.26 0.04 5.83
N ASN A 364 19.92 -0.86 5.08
CA ASN A 364 19.95 -0.81 3.62
C ASN A 364 18.55 -0.98 3.01
N ARG A 365 18.16 -0.12 2.04
CA ARG A 365 16.82 -0.12 1.45
C ARG A 365 16.45 -1.41 0.71
N LEU A 366 17.40 -2.04 0.02
CA LEU A 366 17.12 -3.27 -0.70
C LEU A 366 17.01 -4.47 0.27
N ARG A 367 17.81 -4.50 1.35
CA ARG A 367 17.65 -5.50 2.43
C ARG A 367 16.30 -5.34 3.16
N GLU A 368 15.89 -4.12 3.46
CA GLU A 368 14.55 -3.83 4.00
C GLU A 368 13.43 -4.34 3.07
N ALA A 369 13.59 -4.17 1.75
CA ALA A 369 12.62 -4.68 0.77
C ALA A 369 12.59 -6.22 0.74
N LEU A 370 13.74 -6.90 0.86
CA LEU A 370 13.83 -8.37 0.97
C LEU A 370 13.16 -8.90 2.24
N ASP A 371 13.42 -8.27 3.38
CA ASP A 371 12.81 -8.66 4.66
C ASP A 371 11.30 -8.40 4.69
N LEU A 372 10.89 -7.29 4.10
CA LEU A 372 9.46 -6.97 3.93
C LEU A 372 8.78 -8.00 3.02
N PHE A 373 9.40 -8.35 1.88
CA PHE A 373 8.90 -9.39 0.99
C PHE A 373 8.76 -10.72 1.70
N ARG A 374 9.79 -11.15 2.45
CA ARG A 374 9.77 -12.36 3.27
C ARG A 374 8.61 -12.35 4.27
N SER A 375 8.38 -11.21 4.93
CA SER A 375 7.28 -11.03 5.87
C SER A 375 5.90 -11.17 5.21
N ILE A 376 5.71 -10.59 4.01
CA ILE A 376 4.46 -10.69 3.23
C ILE A 376 4.28 -12.11 2.69
N TRP A 377 5.32 -12.70 2.12
CA TRP A 377 5.28 -14.06 1.55
C TRP A 377 4.87 -15.10 2.57
N ASN A 378 5.39 -15.01 3.80
CA ASN A 378 5.09 -15.93 4.90
C ASN A 378 3.88 -15.54 5.74
N ASN A 379 3.17 -14.46 5.39
CA ASN A 379 2.02 -13.98 6.16
C ASN A 379 0.86 -14.99 6.06
N ARG A 380 0.33 -15.41 7.20
CA ARG A 380 -0.73 -16.44 7.28
C ARG A 380 -2.00 -16.06 6.50
N TRP A 381 -2.30 -14.78 6.35
CA TRP A 381 -3.49 -14.29 5.65
C TRP A 381 -3.27 -14.13 4.15
N LEU A 382 -2.02 -14.04 3.70
CA LEU A 382 -1.62 -13.77 2.32
C LEU A 382 -0.99 -14.98 1.61
N ARG A 383 -0.72 -16.08 2.33
CA ARG A 383 0.00 -17.26 1.81
C ARG A 383 -0.72 -18.05 0.71
N THR A 384 -1.95 -17.67 0.35
CA THR A 384 -2.68 -18.22 -0.79
C THR A 384 -2.77 -17.24 -1.95
N ILE A 385 -2.23 -16.02 -1.75
CA ILE A 385 -2.28 -14.95 -2.73
C ILE A 385 -0.94 -14.89 -3.45
N SER A 386 -0.95 -15.09 -4.75
CA SER A 386 0.28 -14.97 -5.57
C SER A 386 0.75 -13.53 -5.65
N VAL A 387 2.07 -13.38 -5.77
CA VAL A 387 2.73 -12.07 -5.81
C VAL A 387 3.29 -11.83 -7.21
N ILE A 388 2.93 -10.71 -7.80
CA ILE A 388 3.57 -10.15 -8.99
C ILE A 388 4.66 -9.21 -8.47
N LEU A 389 5.92 -9.54 -8.74
CA LEU A 389 7.07 -8.81 -8.25
C LEU A 389 7.54 -7.80 -9.31
N PHE A 390 7.39 -6.51 -9.03
CA PHE A 390 7.92 -5.43 -9.87
C PHE A 390 9.29 -5.01 -9.37
N LEU A 391 10.33 -5.42 -10.07
CA LEU A 391 11.70 -4.97 -9.87
C LEU A 391 11.85 -3.64 -10.61
N ASN A 392 11.48 -2.56 -9.94
CA ASN A 392 11.31 -1.22 -10.50
C ASN A 392 12.61 -0.40 -10.51
N LYS A 393 12.59 0.74 -11.20
CA LYS A 393 13.70 1.69 -11.37
C LYS A 393 14.90 1.07 -12.09
N GLN A 394 14.62 0.32 -13.16
CA GLN A 394 15.66 -0.34 -13.95
C GLN A 394 16.57 0.65 -14.68
N ASP A 395 16.05 1.80 -15.08
CA ASP A 395 16.75 2.96 -15.62
C ASP A 395 17.86 3.43 -14.67
N MET A 396 17.50 3.75 -13.45
CA MET A 396 18.44 4.20 -12.42
C MET A 396 19.42 3.10 -11.97
N LEU A 397 19.01 1.84 -12.00
CA LEU A 397 19.91 0.71 -11.73
C LEU A 397 21.01 0.63 -12.80
N ALA A 398 20.61 0.71 -14.08
CA ALA A 398 21.53 0.69 -15.19
C ALA A 398 22.55 1.84 -15.12
N GLU A 399 22.06 3.08 -14.89
CA GLU A 399 22.92 4.25 -14.71
C GLU A 399 23.97 4.05 -13.60
N LYS A 400 23.56 3.58 -12.42
CA LYS A 400 24.45 3.33 -11.28
C LYS A 400 25.50 2.25 -11.55
N VAL A 401 25.07 1.14 -12.16
CA VAL A 401 25.95 0.01 -12.49
C VAL A 401 26.99 0.41 -13.54
N LEU A 402 26.57 1.16 -14.57
CA LEU A 402 27.48 1.64 -15.64
C LEU A 402 28.43 2.71 -15.13
N ALA A 403 27.97 3.62 -14.26
CA ALA A 403 28.86 4.62 -13.63
C ALA A 403 29.94 3.97 -12.74
N GLY A 404 29.68 2.79 -12.18
CA GLY A 404 30.64 2.00 -11.42
C GLY A 404 31.15 2.64 -10.12
N LYS A 405 30.55 3.75 -9.68
CA LYS A 405 30.96 4.49 -8.47
C LYS A 405 30.62 3.75 -7.17
N SER A 406 29.55 2.98 -7.16
CA SER A 406 29.11 2.14 -6.03
C SER A 406 28.96 0.71 -6.51
N LYS A 407 29.76 -0.20 -5.99
CA LYS A 407 29.70 -1.60 -6.37
C LYS A 407 28.63 -2.34 -5.56
N ILE A 408 27.92 -3.26 -6.21
CA ILE A 408 26.87 -4.05 -5.55
C ILE A 408 27.50 -4.96 -4.49
N GLU A 409 28.72 -5.48 -4.73
CA GLU A 409 29.46 -6.35 -3.82
C GLU A 409 29.74 -5.72 -2.44
N ASP A 410 29.86 -4.39 -2.39
CA ASP A 410 30.14 -3.66 -1.14
C ASP A 410 28.94 -3.76 -0.17
N TYR A 411 27.73 -3.92 -0.70
CA TYR A 411 26.48 -4.00 0.06
C TYR A 411 25.91 -5.43 0.11
N PHE A 412 26.20 -6.23 -0.92
CA PHE A 412 25.76 -7.61 -1.10
C PHE A 412 26.97 -8.47 -1.51
N PRO A 413 27.77 -8.97 -0.56
CA PRO A 413 28.97 -9.75 -0.84
C PRO A 413 28.69 -10.99 -1.69
N GLU A 414 27.46 -11.50 -1.66
CA GLU A 414 27.00 -12.65 -2.44
C GLU A 414 27.09 -12.39 -3.95
N TYR A 415 26.98 -11.13 -4.36
CA TYR A 415 27.07 -10.72 -5.77
C TYR A 415 28.42 -11.04 -6.39
N ALA A 416 29.52 -11.02 -5.63
CA ALA A 416 30.87 -11.32 -6.15
C ALA A 416 30.94 -12.70 -6.82
N ARG A 417 30.21 -13.69 -6.31
CA ARG A 417 30.17 -15.09 -6.80
C ARG A 417 28.94 -15.39 -7.66
N TYR A 418 28.06 -14.43 -7.87
CA TYR A 418 26.83 -14.67 -8.61
C TYR A 418 27.10 -14.82 -10.10
N THR A 419 26.51 -15.84 -10.71
CA THR A 419 26.50 -16.08 -12.15
C THR A 419 25.05 -16.07 -12.64
N ILE A 420 24.84 -15.48 -13.82
CA ILE A 420 23.52 -15.45 -14.44
C ILE A 420 23.11 -16.90 -14.78
N PRO A 421 21.89 -17.33 -14.41
CA PRO A 421 21.39 -18.65 -14.79
C PRO A 421 21.37 -18.85 -16.31
N ASN A 422 21.69 -20.06 -16.78
CA ASN A 422 21.71 -20.39 -18.22
C ASN A 422 20.36 -20.20 -18.92
N GLU A 423 19.26 -20.24 -18.16
CA GLU A 423 17.87 -20.08 -18.65
C GLU A 423 17.47 -18.59 -18.75
N ALA A 424 18.31 -17.69 -18.26
CA ALA A 424 18.05 -16.27 -18.31
C ALA A 424 18.12 -15.78 -19.78
N THR A 425 17.13 -15.00 -20.18
CA THR A 425 17.08 -14.34 -21.48
C THR A 425 17.36 -12.85 -21.29
N PRO A 426 18.62 -12.40 -21.49
CA PRO A 426 18.97 -10.98 -21.48
C PRO A 426 18.19 -10.21 -22.56
N GLU A 427 17.93 -8.94 -22.33
CA GLU A 427 17.38 -8.05 -23.35
C GLU A 427 18.46 -7.81 -24.44
N PRO A 428 18.07 -7.86 -25.73
CA PRO A 428 19.04 -7.60 -26.82
C PRO A 428 19.68 -6.22 -26.67
N GLY A 429 21.04 -6.17 -26.66
CA GLY A 429 21.80 -4.93 -26.56
C GLY A 429 21.99 -4.40 -25.13
N GLU A 430 21.51 -5.08 -24.11
CA GLU A 430 21.75 -4.69 -22.71
C GLU A 430 23.20 -5.02 -22.30
N ASP A 431 23.84 -4.10 -21.55
CA ASP A 431 25.18 -4.34 -21.01
C ASP A 431 25.20 -5.54 -20.04
N PRO A 432 26.13 -6.48 -20.17
CA PRO A 432 26.22 -7.68 -19.33
C PRO A 432 26.30 -7.39 -17.83
N LYS A 433 26.86 -6.25 -17.42
CA LYS A 433 26.93 -5.84 -16.01
C LYS A 433 25.55 -5.48 -15.49
N VAL A 434 24.76 -4.77 -16.31
CA VAL A 434 23.38 -4.40 -15.97
C VAL A 434 22.52 -5.66 -15.89
N THR A 435 22.61 -6.53 -16.88
CA THR A 435 21.92 -7.85 -16.89
C THR A 435 22.25 -8.63 -15.62
N ARG A 436 23.54 -8.76 -15.27
CA ARG A 436 23.97 -9.49 -14.07
C ARG A 436 23.36 -8.89 -12.80
N ALA A 437 23.32 -7.57 -12.68
CA ALA A 437 22.74 -6.88 -11.54
C ALA A 437 21.21 -7.10 -11.44
N LYS A 438 20.51 -6.98 -12.57
CA LYS A 438 19.05 -7.22 -12.65
C LYS A 438 18.69 -8.65 -12.18
N PHE A 439 19.39 -9.64 -12.74
CA PHE A 439 19.12 -11.05 -12.43
C PHE A 439 19.52 -11.41 -11.00
N PHE A 440 20.62 -10.85 -10.47
CA PHE A 440 20.99 -11.05 -9.08
C PHE A 440 19.87 -10.57 -8.13
N ILE A 441 19.41 -9.33 -8.30
CA ILE A 441 18.34 -8.78 -7.45
C ILE A 441 17.08 -9.63 -7.58
N ARG A 442 16.69 -10.04 -8.80
CA ARG A 442 15.56 -10.95 -9.03
C ARG A 442 15.71 -12.25 -8.23
N ASP A 443 16.86 -12.89 -8.32
CA ASP A 443 17.09 -14.20 -7.73
C ASP A 443 17.14 -14.15 -6.20
N GLU A 444 17.56 -13.03 -5.60
CA GLU A 444 17.45 -12.82 -4.14
C GLU A 444 15.99 -12.85 -3.66
N PHE A 445 15.05 -12.26 -4.42
CA PHE A 445 13.61 -12.36 -4.10
C PHE A 445 13.06 -13.75 -4.40
N LEU A 446 13.44 -14.36 -5.52
CA LEU A 446 12.98 -15.70 -5.87
C LEU A 446 13.46 -16.76 -4.88
N ARG A 447 14.67 -16.61 -4.32
CA ARG A 447 15.19 -17.49 -3.26
C ARG A 447 14.28 -17.50 -2.03
N ILE A 448 13.68 -16.35 -1.66
CA ILE A 448 12.73 -16.27 -0.55
C ILE A 448 11.44 -17.03 -0.91
N SER A 449 10.93 -16.86 -2.12
CA SER A 449 9.68 -17.49 -2.55
C SER A 449 9.80 -19.01 -2.74
N THR A 450 10.97 -19.49 -3.13
CA THR A 450 11.23 -20.93 -3.32
C THR A 450 11.56 -21.66 -2.02
N ALA A 451 12.25 -21.00 -1.09
CA ALA A 451 12.66 -21.61 0.19
C ALA A 451 11.48 -22.01 1.09
N SER A 452 10.36 -21.32 0.99
CA SER A 452 9.15 -21.54 1.82
C SER A 452 7.91 -21.86 0.98
N GLY A 453 8.10 -22.23 -0.30
CA GLY A 453 7.00 -22.51 -1.21
C GLY A 453 6.30 -23.83 -0.88
N ASP A 454 5.03 -23.76 -0.50
CA ASP A 454 4.15 -24.91 -0.29
C ASP A 454 3.28 -25.22 -1.55
N GLY A 455 3.61 -24.61 -2.68
CA GLY A 455 2.91 -24.78 -3.96
C GLY A 455 1.53 -24.09 -4.04
N ARG A 456 1.11 -23.37 -2.99
CA ARG A 456 -0.21 -22.73 -2.95
C ARG A 456 -0.24 -21.36 -3.61
N HIS A 457 0.89 -20.68 -3.70
CA HIS A 457 1.02 -19.37 -4.35
C HIS A 457 2.37 -19.25 -5.07
N TYR A 458 2.46 -18.31 -6.01
CA TYR A 458 3.60 -18.16 -6.91
C TYR A 458 4.09 -16.73 -6.94
N CYS A 459 5.39 -16.55 -7.23
CA CYS A 459 6.01 -15.25 -7.46
C CYS A 459 6.29 -15.08 -8.97
N TYR A 460 5.83 -13.98 -9.54
CA TYR A 460 5.99 -13.64 -10.96
C TYR A 460 6.83 -12.36 -11.09
N PRO A 461 8.15 -12.47 -11.35
CA PRO A 461 9.03 -11.31 -11.43
C PRO A 461 8.95 -10.62 -12.80
N HIS A 462 8.92 -9.28 -12.77
CA HIS A 462 8.96 -8.41 -13.94
C HIS A 462 9.95 -7.26 -13.69
N PHE A 463 10.78 -6.95 -14.70
CA PHE A 463 11.64 -5.77 -14.68
C PHE A 463 10.84 -4.56 -15.17
N THR A 464 10.78 -3.50 -14.35
CA THR A 464 9.93 -2.34 -14.62
C THR A 464 10.67 -1.01 -14.49
N CYS A 465 10.24 -0.04 -15.30
CA CYS A 465 10.54 1.37 -15.14
C CYS A 465 9.21 2.12 -15.03
N ALA A 466 8.80 2.50 -13.81
CA ALA A 466 7.48 3.07 -13.56
C ALA A 466 7.25 4.42 -14.25
N VAL A 467 8.29 5.13 -14.69
CA VAL A 467 8.19 6.38 -15.44
C VAL A 467 8.13 6.17 -16.96
N ASP A 468 8.36 4.96 -17.42
CA ASP A 468 8.21 4.55 -18.82
C ASP A 468 6.82 3.95 -19.05
N THR A 469 5.95 4.70 -19.74
CA THR A 469 4.55 4.33 -19.98
C THR A 469 4.42 3.09 -20.86
N GLU A 470 5.30 2.91 -21.86
CA GLU A 470 5.29 1.73 -22.73
C GLU A 470 5.76 0.48 -21.99
N ASN A 471 6.80 0.58 -21.18
CA ASN A 471 7.25 -0.51 -20.33
C ASN A 471 6.11 -0.98 -19.41
N ILE A 472 5.46 -0.05 -18.72
CA ILE A 472 4.35 -0.40 -17.81
C ILE A 472 3.15 -0.95 -18.56
N ARG A 473 2.79 -0.41 -19.73
CA ARG A 473 1.70 -0.95 -20.57
C ARG A 473 1.96 -2.41 -20.93
N ARG A 474 3.16 -2.72 -21.43
CA ARG A 474 3.56 -4.08 -21.80
C ARG A 474 3.51 -5.03 -20.61
N VAL A 475 4.18 -4.65 -19.52
CA VAL A 475 4.24 -5.49 -18.31
C VAL A 475 2.86 -5.70 -17.69
N PHE A 476 2.01 -4.67 -17.65
CA PHE A 476 0.67 -4.82 -17.09
C PHE A 476 -0.25 -5.71 -17.93
N ASN A 477 -0.09 -5.71 -19.26
CA ASN A 477 -0.80 -6.65 -20.13
C ASN A 477 -0.42 -8.11 -19.82
N ASP A 478 0.87 -8.39 -19.60
CA ASP A 478 1.32 -9.72 -19.18
C ASP A 478 0.76 -10.09 -17.79
N CYS A 479 0.75 -9.12 -16.87
CA CYS A 479 0.19 -9.30 -15.52
C CYS A 479 -1.32 -9.58 -15.55
N ARG A 480 -2.07 -8.93 -16.44
CA ARG A 480 -3.52 -9.17 -16.59
C ARG A 480 -3.83 -10.64 -16.83
N ASP A 481 -3.10 -11.27 -17.74
CA ASP A 481 -3.31 -12.69 -18.06
C ASP A 481 -2.97 -13.61 -16.88
N ILE A 482 -1.92 -13.26 -16.13
CA ILE A 482 -1.55 -13.94 -14.89
C ILE A 482 -2.66 -13.78 -13.84
N ILE A 483 -3.17 -12.57 -13.64
CA ILE A 483 -4.23 -12.26 -12.66
C ILE A 483 -5.53 -13.01 -13.02
N GLN A 484 -5.90 -13.04 -14.29
CA GLN A 484 -7.07 -13.80 -14.72
C GLN A 484 -6.94 -15.29 -14.44
N ARG A 485 -5.78 -15.88 -14.70
CA ARG A 485 -5.51 -17.31 -14.37
C ARG A 485 -5.56 -17.57 -12.88
N MET A 486 -4.99 -16.67 -12.05
CA MET A 486 -5.08 -16.79 -10.59
C MET A 486 -6.54 -16.77 -10.12
N HIS A 487 -7.34 -15.86 -10.69
CA HIS A 487 -8.75 -15.74 -10.35
C HIS A 487 -9.55 -16.97 -10.73
N LEU A 488 -9.30 -17.56 -11.93
CA LEU A 488 -9.95 -18.78 -12.35
C LEU A 488 -9.60 -19.98 -11.47
N ARG A 489 -8.33 -20.09 -11.02
CA ARG A 489 -7.91 -21.11 -10.05
C ARG A 489 -8.61 -20.97 -8.71
N GLN A 490 -8.83 -19.74 -8.24
CA GLN A 490 -9.53 -19.48 -6.97
C GLN A 490 -10.98 -19.98 -6.99
N TYR A 491 -11.59 -20.12 -8.17
CA TYR A 491 -12.93 -20.65 -8.36
C TYR A 491 -12.94 -22.10 -8.85
N GLU A 492 -11.79 -22.80 -8.79
CA GLU A 492 -11.66 -24.20 -9.25
C GLU A 492 -12.09 -24.42 -10.72
N LEU A 493 -11.88 -23.40 -11.55
CA LEU A 493 -12.20 -23.42 -12.98
C LEU A 493 -10.97 -23.75 -13.87
N LEU A 494 -9.79 -23.93 -13.28
CA LEU A 494 -8.53 -24.32 -13.91
C LEU A 494 -7.79 -25.34 -13.04
#